data_86c40e1aea9935a3d9ae656bb72e19cd
#
_entry.id   86c40e1aea9935a3d9ae656bb72e19cd
#
_cell.length_a   1.000
_cell.length_b   1.000
_cell.length_c   1.000
_cell.angle_alpha   90.00
_cell.angle_beta   90.00
_cell.angle_gamma   90.00
#
_symmetry.space_group_name_H-M   'P 1'
#
loop_
_entity.id
_entity.type
_entity.pdbx_description
1 polymer ?
#
loop_
_entity_poly.entity_id
_entity_poly.type
_entity_poly.pdbx_seq_one_letter_code
_entity_poly.pdbx_strand_id
1 'polypeptide(L)'
;MTMDVLLHFYYYICNISALFYQNFANNLTKIIQMKKFILAIAMMVSVSANAQVEEGEFYVTPRVGVGIADLTGNLFDPSQNDASYDATLRPITTFVGGIEGEYGINDKLGFSAGLLFAMQGSKTKDDLFKVKMDYINVPLMLNYYPITDCGLAFKAGVQVGFTVRKRVIYDGIEYSADYTWVRNGWGRPQYVESELSKQFNKVDLAIPLGISYEFSNVVLDVRYNLGLINIMKDDPENSKNRLWQFTLGYKFNVSNSFYFKK
;
A
#
# COMPACT_ATOMS: atom_id res chain seq x y z
N MET A 1 64.89 -9.87 2.31
CA MET A 1 63.48 -9.51 2.41
C MET A 1 63.38 -8.07 1.97
N THR A 2 62.92 -7.82 0.76
CA THR A 2 63.01 -6.54 0.06
C THR A 2 62.00 -5.54 0.64
N MET A 3 62.38 -4.27 0.69
CA MET A 3 61.60 -3.15 1.24
C MET A 3 60.16 -3.09 0.63
N ASP A 4 60.02 -3.58 -0.58
CA ASP A 4 58.73 -3.65 -1.29
C ASP A 4 57.70 -4.61 -0.63
N VAL A 5 58.16 -5.72 -0.03
CA VAL A 5 57.25 -6.68 0.66
C VAL A 5 56.73 -6.07 1.96
N LEU A 6 57.54 -5.28 2.67
CA LEU A 6 57.10 -4.57 3.88
C LEU A 6 56.10 -3.45 3.57
N LEU A 7 56.31 -2.71 2.49
CA LEU A 7 55.39 -1.67 2.02
C LEU A 7 54.04 -2.27 1.58
N HIS A 8 54.06 -3.41 0.89
CA HIS A 8 52.81 -4.11 0.48
C HIS A 8 52.03 -4.65 1.68
N PHE A 9 52.73 -5.19 2.67
CA PHE A 9 52.12 -5.70 3.89
C PHE A 9 51.51 -4.56 4.74
N TYR A 10 52.22 -3.42 4.84
CA TYR A 10 51.72 -2.23 5.52
C TYR A 10 50.48 -1.66 4.82
N TYR A 11 50.46 -1.59 3.49
CA TYR A 11 49.29 -1.15 2.70
C TYR A 11 48.10 -2.09 2.88
N TYR A 12 48.34 -3.40 2.96
CA TYR A 12 47.28 -4.40 3.18
C TYR A 12 46.66 -4.29 4.57
N ILE A 13 47.48 -4.08 5.61
CA ILE A 13 46.97 -3.88 6.98
C ILE A 13 46.19 -2.57 7.11
N CYS A 14 46.64 -1.48 6.49
CA CYS A 14 45.90 -0.21 6.47
C CYS A 14 44.52 -0.34 5.79
N ASN A 15 44.46 -1.05 4.67
CA ASN A 15 43.16 -1.28 3.99
C ASN A 15 42.21 -2.14 4.82
N ILE A 16 42.69 -3.21 5.47
CA ILE A 16 41.89 -4.05 6.34
C ILE A 16 41.37 -3.25 7.54
N SER A 17 42.24 -2.44 8.16
CA SER A 17 41.84 -1.60 9.31
C SER A 17 40.82 -0.53 8.90
N ALA A 18 40.92 0.07 7.73
CA ALA A 18 39.98 1.03 7.19
C ALA A 18 38.61 0.40 6.91
N LEU A 19 38.56 -0.80 6.30
CA LEU A 19 37.34 -1.57 6.06
C LEU A 19 36.65 -1.97 7.37
N PHE A 20 37.46 -2.38 8.38
CA PHE A 20 36.93 -2.74 9.70
C PHE A 20 36.30 -1.53 10.40
N TYR A 21 36.97 -0.38 10.34
CA TYR A 21 36.50 0.88 10.91
C TYR A 21 35.20 1.36 10.22
N GLN A 22 35.12 1.24 8.91
CA GLN A 22 33.94 1.62 8.13
C GLN A 22 32.74 0.73 8.44
N ASN A 23 32.94 -0.59 8.53
CA ASN A 23 31.89 -1.52 8.92
C ASN A 23 31.41 -1.30 10.37
N PHE A 24 32.33 -1.01 11.29
CA PHE A 24 31.99 -0.70 12.68
C PHE A 24 31.20 0.61 12.79
N ALA A 25 31.62 1.66 12.10
CA ALA A 25 30.89 2.94 12.06
C ALA A 25 29.50 2.80 11.47
N ASN A 26 29.33 2.03 10.38
CA ASN A 26 28.04 1.78 9.76
C ASN A 26 27.07 1.00 10.69
N ASN A 27 27.60 0.00 11.44
CA ASN A 27 26.80 -0.74 12.41
C ASN A 27 26.40 0.14 13.60
N LEU A 28 27.32 0.99 14.09
CA LEU A 28 27.02 1.93 15.16
C LEU A 28 25.93 2.94 14.75
N THR A 29 26.02 3.45 13.53
CA THR A 29 25.01 4.37 12.97
C THR A 29 23.63 3.71 12.87
N LYS A 30 23.56 2.45 12.43
CA LYS A 30 22.30 1.67 12.40
C LYS A 30 21.70 1.49 13.80
N ILE A 31 22.54 1.18 14.80
CA ILE A 31 22.09 1.01 16.19
C ILE A 31 21.55 2.33 16.76
N ILE A 32 22.22 3.45 16.47
CA ILE A 32 21.78 4.79 16.92
C ILE A 32 20.45 5.16 16.24
N GLN A 33 20.27 4.87 14.96
CA GLN A 33 19.03 5.09 14.22
C GLN A 33 17.89 4.26 14.82
N MET A 34 18.13 2.96 15.10
CA MET A 34 17.15 2.09 15.77
C MET A 34 16.74 2.61 17.14
N LYS A 35 17.71 3.06 17.96
CA LYS A 35 17.41 3.64 19.29
C LYS A 35 16.57 4.91 19.19
N LYS A 36 16.85 5.79 18.21
CA LYS A 36 16.02 6.99 17.97
C LYS A 36 14.61 6.63 17.54
N PHE A 37 14.47 5.59 16.71
CA PHE A 37 13.16 5.10 16.27
C PHE A 37 12.37 4.50 17.41
N ILE A 38 13.00 3.67 18.26
CA ILE A 38 12.39 3.11 19.48
C ILE A 38 12.01 4.21 20.46
N LEU A 39 12.86 5.22 20.64
CA LEU A 39 12.58 6.36 21.51
C LEU A 39 11.41 7.19 20.98
N ALA A 40 11.32 7.40 19.67
CA ALA A 40 10.19 8.09 19.04
C ALA A 40 8.87 7.31 19.26
N ILE A 41 8.90 5.98 19.10
CA ILE A 41 7.75 5.12 19.41
C ILE A 41 7.39 5.20 20.90
N ALA A 42 8.38 5.13 21.78
CA ALA A 42 8.15 5.22 23.23
C ALA A 42 7.57 6.58 23.63
N MET A 43 8.02 7.68 23.01
CA MET A 43 7.43 9.00 23.23
C MET A 43 5.99 9.09 22.71
N MET A 44 5.66 8.49 21.58
CA MET A 44 4.28 8.44 21.08
C MET A 44 3.35 7.68 22.03
N VAL A 45 3.83 6.59 22.63
CA VAL A 45 3.06 5.78 23.60
C VAL A 45 2.88 6.49 24.96
N SER A 46 3.80 7.40 25.34
CA SER A 46 3.76 8.06 26.64
C SER A 46 2.82 9.28 26.72
N VAL A 47 2.30 9.75 25.59
CA VAL A 47 1.33 10.86 25.57
C VAL A 47 -0.06 10.25 25.46
N SER A 48 -0.66 9.99 26.62
CA SER A 48 -2.05 9.52 26.73
C SER A 48 -2.99 10.57 26.13
N ALA A 49 -3.55 10.26 24.99
CA ALA A 49 -4.62 11.05 24.41
C ALA A 49 -5.93 10.29 24.56
N ASN A 50 -6.98 10.98 24.95
CA ASN A 50 -8.35 10.46 24.95
C ASN A 50 -8.80 10.21 23.48
N ALA A 51 -8.32 9.14 22.90
CA ALA A 51 -8.50 8.81 21.51
C ALA A 51 -8.86 7.33 21.38
N GLN A 52 -9.96 6.96 22.02
CA GLN A 52 -10.44 5.60 22.00
C GLN A 52 -11.88 5.56 21.50
N VAL A 53 -12.22 4.45 20.88
CA VAL A 53 -13.59 4.15 20.50
C VAL A 53 -14.37 3.89 21.79
N GLU A 54 -15.39 4.70 22.06
CA GLU A 54 -16.33 4.50 23.16
C GLU A 54 -17.54 3.71 22.67
N GLU A 55 -18.13 2.92 23.58
CA GLU A 55 -19.32 2.12 23.27
C GLU A 55 -20.48 3.00 22.81
N GLY A 56 -21.08 2.63 21.65
CA GLY A 56 -22.22 3.33 21.10
C GLY A 56 -21.89 4.61 20.33
N GLU A 57 -20.63 5.01 20.28
CA GLU A 57 -20.22 6.20 19.55
C GLU A 57 -19.86 5.92 18.09
N PHE A 58 -20.06 6.93 17.25
CA PHE A 58 -19.75 6.88 15.85
C PHE A 58 -18.71 7.93 15.46
N TYR A 59 -17.70 7.47 14.76
CA TYR A 59 -16.57 8.29 14.34
C TYR A 59 -16.46 8.30 12.82
N VAL A 60 -15.97 9.41 12.28
CA VAL A 60 -15.67 9.55 10.85
C VAL A 60 -14.23 10.01 10.69
N THR A 61 -13.47 9.29 9.87
CA THR A 61 -12.05 9.52 9.67
C THR A 61 -11.75 9.72 8.18
N PRO A 62 -11.69 10.95 7.66
CA PRO A 62 -11.01 11.22 6.40
C PRO A 62 -9.54 10.86 6.52
N ARG A 63 -9.00 10.24 5.47
CA ARG A 63 -7.61 9.78 5.44
C ARG A 63 -6.97 9.94 4.08
N VAL A 64 -5.67 10.16 4.07
CA VAL A 64 -4.86 10.30 2.88
C VAL A 64 -3.49 9.68 3.13
N GLY A 65 -2.87 9.16 2.09
CA GLY A 65 -1.57 8.54 2.24
C GLY A 65 -1.00 7.98 0.95
N VAL A 66 -0.02 7.13 1.12
CA VAL A 66 0.70 6.47 0.04
C VAL A 66 0.53 4.95 0.13
N GLY A 67 0.51 4.33 -1.04
CA GLY A 67 0.52 2.89 -1.19
C GLY A 67 1.83 2.42 -1.84
N ILE A 68 2.21 1.20 -1.54
CA ILE A 68 3.20 0.44 -2.29
C ILE A 68 2.44 -0.75 -2.87
N ALA A 69 2.10 -0.64 -4.16
CA ALA A 69 1.33 -1.63 -4.89
C ALA A 69 2.25 -2.57 -5.64
N ASP A 70 1.91 -3.83 -5.61
CA ASP A 70 2.59 -4.89 -6.33
C ASP A 70 1.57 -5.89 -6.88
N LEU A 71 1.97 -6.66 -7.89
CA LEU A 71 1.20 -7.75 -8.46
C LEU A 71 1.96 -9.05 -8.26
N THR A 72 1.24 -10.09 -7.84
CA THR A 72 1.80 -11.46 -7.85
C THR A 72 1.66 -12.07 -9.23
N GLY A 73 2.49 -13.08 -9.53
CA GLY A 73 2.50 -13.74 -10.83
C GLY A 73 3.32 -13.00 -11.89
N ASN A 74 3.50 -13.62 -13.04
CA ASN A 74 4.17 -13.05 -14.19
C ASN A 74 3.12 -12.66 -15.22
N LEU A 75 2.68 -11.39 -15.23
CA LEU A 75 1.70 -10.87 -16.19
C LEU A 75 2.19 -10.99 -17.65
N PHE A 76 3.47 -11.18 -17.85
CA PHE A 76 4.10 -11.31 -19.15
C PHE A 76 4.99 -12.56 -19.14
N ASP A 77 4.53 -13.66 -19.76
CA ASP A 77 5.34 -14.87 -19.96
C ASP A 77 6.45 -14.57 -20.98
N PRO A 78 7.73 -14.54 -20.54
CA PRO A 78 8.84 -14.28 -21.46
C PRO A 78 9.04 -15.41 -22.48
N SER A 79 8.41 -16.57 -22.31
CA SER A 79 8.56 -17.73 -23.19
C SER A 79 7.87 -17.56 -24.55
N GLN A 80 6.98 -16.60 -24.70
CA GLN A 80 6.23 -16.37 -25.95
C GLN A 80 6.76 -15.22 -26.82
N ASN A 81 7.67 -14.39 -26.32
CA ASN A 81 8.24 -13.28 -27.08
C ASN A 81 9.74 -13.13 -26.81
N ASP A 82 10.48 -12.79 -27.86
CA ASP A 82 11.92 -12.58 -27.90
C ASP A 82 12.56 -12.13 -26.58
N ALA A 83 13.62 -12.85 -26.19
CA ALA A 83 14.36 -12.79 -24.94
C ALA A 83 15.07 -11.44 -24.64
N SER A 84 14.49 -10.30 -24.99
CA SER A 84 15.17 -9.02 -24.87
C SER A 84 14.77 -8.16 -23.67
N TYR A 85 13.75 -8.51 -22.86
CA TYR A 85 13.45 -7.75 -21.65
C TYR A 85 13.11 -8.59 -20.42
N ASP A 86 13.49 -8.02 -19.27
CA ASP A 86 13.29 -8.59 -17.95
C ASP A 86 11.83 -8.31 -17.52
N ALA A 87 10.96 -9.29 -17.72
CA ALA A 87 9.53 -9.22 -17.35
C ALA A 87 9.28 -9.24 -15.83
N THR A 88 10.33 -9.21 -14.99
CA THR A 88 10.20 -9.18 -13.53
C THR A 88 9.41 -7.94 -13.10
N LEU A 89 8.29 -8.18 -12.40
CA LEU A 89 7.44 -7.12 -11.87
C LEU A 89 8.10 -6.45 -10.65
N ARG A 90 7.89 -5.15 -10.54
CA ARG A 90 8.33 -4.34 -9.40
C ARG A 90 7.19 -3.52 -8.84
N PRO A 91 7.18 -3.29 -7.53
CA PRO A 91 6.18 -2.46 -6.89
C PRO A 91 6.26 -1.01 -7.38
N ILE A 92 5.11 -0.33 -7.34
CA ILE A 92 4.98 1.09 -7.61
C ILE A 92 4.44 1.83 -6.39
N THR A 93 4.93 3.06 -6.20
CA THR A 93 4.35 3.97 -5.20
C THR A 93 3.09 4.60 -5.76
N THR A 94 2.03 4.62 -4.98
CA THR A 94 0.69 5.02 -5.39
C THR A 94 0.05 5.95 -4.38
N PHE A 95 -1.07 6.56 -4.75
CA PHE A 95 -1.89 7.38 -3.87
C PHE A 95 -3.03 6.55 -3.28
N VAL A 96 -3.35 6.81 -2.02
CA VAL A 96 -4.52 6.27 -1.31
C VAL A 96 -5.20 7.41 -0.55
N GLY A 97 -6.53 7.46 -0.61
CA GLY A 97 -7.27 8.45 0.17
C GLY A 97 -8.77 8.17 0.16
N GLY A 98 -9.46 8.67 1.18
CA GLY A 98 -10.90 8.50 1.30
C GLY A 98 -11.41 8.76 2.69
N ILE A 99 -12.52 8.11 3.04
CA ILE A 99 -13.21 8.29 4.32
C ILE A 99 -13.57 6.92 4.89
N GLU A 100 -13.45 6.78 6.21
CA GLU A 100 -13.83 5.58 6.96
C GLU A 100 -14.71 5.98 8.14
N GLY A 101 -15.84 5.31 8.31
CA GLY A 101 -16.71 5.42 9.48
C GLY A 101 -16.39 4.27 10.43
N GLU A 102 -16.40 4.53 11.74
CA GLU A 102 -16.17 3.54 12.78
C GLU A 102 -17.23 3.65 13.85
N TYR A 103 -17.82 2.52 14.22
CA TYR A 103 -18.76 2.40 15.32
C TYR A 103 -18.16 1.61 16.46
N GLY A 104 -18.20 2.15 17.68
CA GLY A 104 -17.77 1.50 18.90
C GLY A 104 -18.77 0.45 19.36
N ILE A 105 -18.38 -0.83 19.30
CA ILE A 105 -19.20 -1.94 19.82
C ILE A 105 -19.04 -2.02 21.34
N ASN A 106 -17.83 -1.83 21.81
CA ASN A 106 -17.46 -1.69 23.20
C ASN A 106 -16.07 -1.00 23.29
N ASP A 107 -15.54 -0.77 24.50
CA ASP A 107 -14.27 -0.07 24.75
C ASP A 107 -13.03 -0.74 24.08
N LYS A 108 -13.17 -1.97 23.57
CA LYS A 108 -12.07 -2.72 22.97
C LYS A 108 -12.33 -3.14 21.53
N LEU A 109 -13.56 -3.01 21.05
CA LEU A 109 -13.95 -3.46 19.72
C LEU A 109 -14.72 -2.36 18.99
N GLY A 110 -14.25 -2.06 17.79
CA GLY A 110 -14.94 -1.22 16.83
C GLY A 110 -15.21 -1.97 15.52
N PHE A 111 -16.25 -1.58 14.83
CA PHE A 111 -16.52 -1.98 13.45
C PHE A 111 -16.37 -0.78 12.55
N SER A 112 -15.59 -0.91 11.48
CA SER A 112 -15.42 0.17 10.52
C SER A 112 -15.77 -0.23 9.10
N ALA A 113 -16.32 0.72 8.36
CA ALA A 113 -16.62 0.65 6.95
C ALA A 113 -16.17 1.93 6.26
N GLY A 114 -15.70 1.85 5.01
CA GLY A 114 -15.16 3.02 4.34
C GLY A 114 -15.34 3.03 2.83
N LEU A 115 -15.01 4.16 2.25
CA LEU A 115 -14.81 4.36 0.81
C LEU A 115 -13.40 4.93 0.60
N LEU A 116 -12.53 4.13 0.00
CA LEU A 116 -11.14 4.49 -0.24
C LEU A 116 -10.83 4.43 -1.74
N PHE A 117 -10.36 5.52 -2.30
CA PHE A 117 -9.71 5.51 -3.60
C PHE A 117 -8.27 5.03 -3.42
N ALA A 118 -7.85 4.05 -4.21
CA ALA A 118 -6.49 3.56 -4.21
C ALA A 118 -6.03 3.25 -5.64
N MET A 119 -4.88 3.77 -5.99
CA MET A 119 -4.19 3.33 -7.20
C MET A 119 -3.44 2.04 -6.88
N GLN A 120 -3.47 1.09 -7.81
CA GLN A 120 -2.76 -0.19 -7.73
C GLN A 120 -2.08 -0.50 -9.05
N GLY A 121 -1.20 -1.48 -9.07
CA GLY A 121 -0.52 -1.89 -10.27
C GLY A 121 0.93 -2.29 -10.02
N SER A 122 1.67 -2.44 -11.12
CA SER A 122 3.07 -2.82 -11.11
C SER A 122 3.78 -2.26 -12.34
N LYS A 123 5.10 -2.35 -12.35
CA LYS A 123 5.95 -2.00 -13.49
C LYS A 123 6.97 -3.09 -13.75
N THR A 124 7.47 -3.17 -14.98
CA THR A 124 8.62 -4.01 -15.30
C THR A 124 9.91 -3.39 -14.78
N LYS A 125 10.94 -4.20 -14.61
CA LYS A 125 12.25 -3.77 -14.12
C LYS A 125 12.88 -2.69 -15.00
N ASP A 126 12.67 -2.76 -16.30
CA ASP A 126 13.21 -1.82 -17.28
C ASP A 126 12.39 -0.53 -17.43
N ASP A 127 11.34 -0.38 -16.59
CA ASP A 127 10.41 0.76 -16.62
C ASP A 127 9.66 0.95 -17.98
N LEU A 128 9.84 0.04 -18.92
CA LEU A 128 9.21 0.09 -20.25
C LEU A 128 7.69 -0.12 -20.16
N PHE A 129 7.25 -1.04 -19.30
CA PHE A 129 5.84 -1.34 -19.08
C PHE A 129 5.41 -1.00 -17.67
N LYS A 130 4.26 -0.30 -17.54
CA LYS A 130 3.58 -0.07 -16.26
C LYS A 130 2.09 -0.32 -16.46
N VAL A 131 1.52 -1.10 -15.57
CA VAL A 131 0.07 -1.27 -15.47
C VAL A 131 -0.40 -0.52 -14.25
N LYS A 132 -1.38 0.37 -14.43
CA LYS A 132 -2.01 1.12 -13.33
C LYS A 132 -3.52 0.91 -13.38
N MET A 133 -4.08 0.58 -12.25
CA MET A 133 -5.51 0.41 -12.05
C MET A 133 -5.95 1.24 -10.86
N ASP A 134 -6.98 2.03 -11.06
CA ASP A 134 -7.56 2.85 -10.00
C ASP A 134 -8.80 2.13 -9.48
N TYR A 135 -8.91 2.01 -8.16
CA TYR A 135 -9.98 1.31 -7.47
C TYR A 135 -10.73 2.24 -6.51
N ILE A 136 -12.03 2.02 -6.42
CA ILE A 136 -12.82 2.42 -5.26
C ILE A 136 -12.98 1.18 -4.39
N ASN A 137 -12.41 1.20 -3.21
CA ASN A 137 -12.39 0.12 -2.25
C ASN A 137 -13.39 0.37 -1.13
N VAL A 138 -14.14 -0.66 -0.78
CA VAL A 138 -15.07 -0.68 0.35
C VAL A 138 -14.54 -1.68 1.38
N PRO A 139 -13.67 -1.27 2.31
CA PRO A 139 -13.25 -2.10 3.42
C PRO A 139 -14.36 -2.20 4.48
N LEU A 140 -14.54 -3.40 5.03
CA LEU A 140 -15.35 -3.70 6.21
C LEU A 140 -14.43 -4.37 7.20
N MET A 141 -14.16 -3.72 8.35
CA MET A 141 -13.11 -4.16 9.27
C MET A 141 -13.59 -4.21 10.70
N LEU A 142 -13.05 -5.16 11.44
CA LEU A 142 -13.07 -5.19 12.90
C LEU A 142 -11.77 -4.58 13.42
N ASN A 143 -11.91 -3.67 14.37
CA ASN A 143 -10.82 -2.97 15.01
C ASN A 143 -10.76 -3.44 16.48
N TYR A 144 -9.62 -3.98 16.89
CA TYR A 144 -9.39 -4.46 18.24
C TYR A 144 -8.37 -3.57 18.95
N TYR A 145 -8.78 -3.00 20.07
CA TYR A 145 -7.99 -2.14 20.93
C TYR A 145 -7.53 -2.93 22.17
N PRO A 146 -6.31 -3.52 22.18
CA PRO A 146 -5.87 -4.40 23.26
C PRO A 146 -5.71 -3.70 24.61
N ILE A 147 -5.31 -2.43 24.56
CA ILE A 147 -5.02 -1.61 25.74
C ILE A 147 -5.86 -0.34 25.64
N THR A 148 -6.74 -0.14 26.62
CA THR A 148 -7.51 1.09 26.81
C THR A 148 -6.55 2.28 26.95
N ASP A 149 -6.89 3.41 26.35
CA ASP A 149 -6.13 4.68 26.39
C ASP A 149 -4.74 4.66 25.72
N CYS A 150 -4.36 3.56 25.04
CA CYS A 150 -3.09 3.50 24.32
C CYS A 150 -3.18 4.00 22.87
N GLY A 151 -4.39 4.05 22.30
CA GLY A 151 -4.62 4.43 20.90
C GLY A 151 -4.16 3.39 19.87
N LEU A 152 -3.60 2.25 20.30
CA LEU A 152 -3.18 1.17 19.39
C LEU A 152 -4.38 0.29 19.04
N ALA A 153 -4.58 0.03 17.74
CA ALA A 153 -5.57 -0.93 17.27
C ALA A 153 -5.00 -1.89 16.24
N PHE A 154 -5.45 -3.15 16.33
CA PHE A 154 -5.27 -4.16 15.29
C PHE A 154 -6.55 -4.24 14.48
N LYS A 155 -6.41 -4.26 13.15
CA LYS A 155 -7.53 -4.21 12.22
C LYS A 155 -7.48 -5.39 11.27
N ALA A 156 -8.60 -6.06 11.08
CA ALA A 156 -8.74 -7.14 10.11
C ALA A 156 -10.15 -7.15 9.52
N GLY A 157 -10.28 -7.57 8.27
CA GLY A 157 -11.59 -7.58 7.65
C GLY A 157 -11.60 -8.10 6.22
N VAL A 158 -12.60 -7.67 5.48
CA VAL A 158 -12.76 -7.93 4.05
C VAL A 158 -12.89 -6.61 3.30
N GLN A 159 -12.42 -6.59 2.07
CA GLN A 159 -12.50 -5.40 1.21
C GLN A 159 -12.98 -5.82 -0.17
N VAL A 160 -13.97 -5.12 -0.68
CA VAL A 160 -14.40 -5.21 -2.08
C VAL A 160 -13.87 -3.99 -2.82
N GLY A 161 -13.17 -4.21 -3.91
CA GLY A 161 -12.63 -3.17 -4.79
C GLY A 161 -13.37 -3.15 -6.13
N PHE A 162 -13.72 -1.96 -6.59
CA PHE A 162 -14.29 -1.74 -7.92
C PHE A 162 -13.29 -0.99 -8.78
N THR A 163 -12.89 -1.58 -9.90
CA THR A 163 -11.97 -0.94 -10.84
C THR A 163 -12.68 0.19 -11.58
N VAL A 164 -12.17 1.41 -11.45
CA VAL A 164 -12.75 2.61 -12.09
C VAL A 164 -11.95 3.09 -13.30
N ARG A 165 -10.67 2.75 -13.38
CA ARG A 165 -9.80 3.11 -14.49
C ARG A 165 -8.68 2.10 -14.66
N LYS A 166 -8.33 1.81 -15.90
CA LYS A 166 -7.19 0.96 -16.29
C LYS A 166 -6.32 1.69 -17.26
N ARG A 167 -5.02 1.69 -17.02
CA ARG A 167 -4.03 2.38 -17.84
C ARG A 167 -2.82 1.49 -18.03
N VAL A 168 -2.33 1.44 -19.25
CA VAL A 168 -1.07 0.80 -19.59
C VAL A 168 -0.12 1.90 -20.08
N ILE A 169 1.06 1.96 -19.53
CA ILE A 169 2.11 2.90 -19.94
C ILE A 169 3.19 2.07 -20.61
N TYR A 170 3.48 2.40 -21.86
CA TYR A 170 4.55 1.80 -22.63
C TYR A 170 5.50 2.88 -23.12
N ASP A 171 6.78 2.74 -22.85
CA ASP A 171 7.84 3.72 -23.20
C ASP A 171 7.45 5.17 -22.82
N GLY A 172 6.88 5.35 -21.62
CA GLY A 172 6.45 6.65 -21.12
C GLY A 172 5.13 7.18 -21.71
N ILE A 173 4.55 6.51 -22.71
CA ILE A 173 3.27 6.91 -23.31
C ILE A 173 2.14 6.18 -22.61
N GLU A 174 1.18 6.95 -22.06
CA GLU A 174 0.01 6.41 -21.36
C GLU A 174 -1.13 6.09 -22.34
N TYR A 175 -1.59 4.84 -22.30
CA TYR A 175 -2.74 4.35 -23.07
C TYR A 175 -3.87 4.01 -22.11
N SER A 176 -5.07 4.53 -22.40
CA SER A 176 -6.28 4.06 -21.71
C SER A 176 -6.60 2.64 -22.18
N ALA A 177 -6.69 1.72 -21.22
CA ALA A 177 -7.10 0.35 -21.51
C ALA A 177 -8.62 0.17 -21.43
N ASP A 178 -9.38 1.20 -21.01
CA ASP A 178 -10.81 1.06 -20.79
C ASP A 178 -11.63 1.11 -22.08
N TYR A 179 -11.31 2.08 -22.96
CA TYR A 179 -12.10 2.35 -24.16
C TYR A 179 -11.23 2.60 -25.39
N THR A 180 -11.78 2.28 -26.54
CA THR A 180 -11.18 2.54 -27.84
C THR A 180 -12.20 3.13 -28.81
N TRP A 181 -11.71 3.91 -29.79
CA TRP A 181 -12.53 4.44 -30.86
C TRP A 181 -12.62 3.43 -31.99
N VAL A 182 -13.84 3.02 -32.33
CA VAL A 182 -14.12 2.22 -33.53
C VAL A 182 -15.11 2.95 -34.40
N ARG A 183 -15.06 2.69 -35.71
CA ARG A 183 -16.10 3.17 -36.64
C ARG A 183 -17.24 2.16 -36.65
N ASN A 184 -18.46 2.62 -36.39
CA ASN A 184 -19.64 1.79 -36.54
C ASN A 184 -19.94 1.47 -38.02
N GLY A 185 -20.92 0.63 -38.27
CA GLY A 185 -21.33 0.25 -39.66
C GLY A 185 -21.73 1.42 -40.54
N TRP A 186 -21.94 2.60 -40.00
CA TRP A 186 -22.25 3.86 -40.70
C TRP A 186 -21.03 4.77 -40.86
N GLY A 187 -19.84 4.28 -40.55
CA GLY A 187 -18.59 5.04 -40.61
C GLY A 187 -18.42 6.10 -39.53
N ARG A 188 -19.36 6.23 -38.56
CA ARG A 188 -19.26 7.21 -37.49
C ARG A 188 -18.37 6.68 -36.38
N PRO A 189 -17.51 7.53 -35.77
CA PRO A 189 -16.71 7.14 -34.63
C PRO A 189 -17.61 6.82 -33.44
N GLN A 190 -17.39 5.68 -32.79
CA GLN A 190 -18.07 5.22 -31.61
C GLN A 190 -17.04 4.84 -30.55
N TYR A 191 -17.31 5.23 -29.31
CA TYR A 191 -16.49 4.92 -28.15
C TYR A 191 -16.99 3.61 -27.53
N VAL A 192 -16.18 2.56 -27.60
CA VAL A 192 -16.55 1.23 -27.09
C VAL A 192 -15.52 0.73 -26.09
N GLU A 193 -15.94 -0.15 -25.19
CA GLU A 193 -15.04 -0.81 -24.25
C GLU A 193 -13.99 -1.61 -25.04
N SER A 194 -12.70 -1.42 -24.70
CA SER A 194 -11.61 -2.11 -25.40
C SER A 194 -11.64 -3.62 -25.09
N GLU A 195 -11.19 -4.43 -26.03
CA GLU A 195 -11.05 -5.87 -25.80
C GLU A 195 -10.08 -6.16 -24.64
N LEU A 196 -9.05 -5.33 -24.48
CA LEU A 196 -8.13 -5.42 -23.33
C LEU A 196 -8.85 -5.19 -22.01
N SER A 197 -9.77 -4.21 -21.93
CA SER A 197 -10.56 -3.95 -20.72
C SER A 197 -11.42 -5.15 -20.31
N LYS A 198 -11.96 -5.88 -21.29
CA LYS A 198 -12.82 -7.04 -21.02
C LYS A 198 -12.08 -8.22 -20.39
N GLN A 199 -10.76 -8.30 -20.57
CA GLN A 199 -9.93 -9.32 -19.95
C GLN A 199 -9.67 -9.07 -18.47
N PHE A 200 -9.76 -7.81 -18.00
CA PHE A 200 -9.58 -7.48 -16.60
C PHE A 200 -10.88 -7.68 -15.80
N ASN A 201 -10.72 -8.18 -14.57
CA ASN A 201 -11.83 -8.23 -13.63
C ASN A 201 -12.21 -6.82 -13.15
N LYS A 202 -13.52 -6.55 -13.11
CA LYS A 202 -14.06 -5.26 -12.64
C LYS A 202 -14.15 -5.18 -11.12
N VAL A 203 -14.11 -6.32 -10.46
CA VAL A 203 -14.23 -6.45 -9.00
C VAL A 203 -13.00 -7.16 -8.47
N ASP A 204 -12.46 -6.64 -7.40
CA ASP A 204 -11.39 -7.23 -6.61
C ASP A 204 -11.91 -7.56 -5.21
N LEU A 205 -11.42 -8.62 -4.62
CA LEU A 205 -11.70 -9.00 -3.24
C LEU A 205 -10.37 -9.15 -2.51
N ALA A 206 -10.24 -8.54 -1.34
CA ALA A 206 -9.02 -8.60 -0.55
C ALA A 206 -9.30 -8.81 0.93
N ILE A 207 -8.30 -9.31 1.65
CA ILE A 207 -8.24 -9.34 3.11
C ILE A 207 -7.30 -8.22 3.55
N PRO A 208 -7.83 -7.10 4.08
CA PRO A 208 -7.04 -6.06 4.73
C PRO A 208 -6.64 -6.51 6.14
N LEU A 209 -5.35 -6.41 6.45
CA LEU A 209 -4.79 -6.59 7.78
C LEU A 209 -4.01 -5.32 8.12
N GLY A 210 -4.24 -4.74 9.29
CA GLY A 210 -3.64 -3.46 9.63
C GLY A 210 -3.37 -3.25 11.10
N ILE A 211 -2.56 -2.25 11.36
CA ILE A 211 -2.28 -1.71 12.69
C ILE A 211 -2.46 -0.21 12.56
N SER A 212 -3.20 0.39 13.49
CA SER A 212 -3.30 1.83 13.58
C SER A 212 -2.90 2.33 14.97
N TYR A 213 -2.40 3.55 14.99
CA TYR A 213 -2.12 4.27 16.20
C TYR A 213 -2.83 5.62 16.17
N GLU A 214 -3.60 5.89 17.21
CA GLU A 214 -4.38 7.09 17.35
C GLU A 214 -3.80 7.97 18.45
N PHE A 215 -3.57 9.23 18.13
CA PHE A 215 -3.05 10.25 19.03
C PHE A 215 -3.80 11.56 18.84
N SER A 216 -4.49 12.06 19.86
CA SER A 216 -5.25 13.32 19.79
C SER A 216 -6.09 13.46 18.52
N ASN A 217 -6.87 12.44 18.17
CA ASN A 217 -7.68 12.34 16.97
C ASN A 217 -6.90 12.17 15.64
N VAL A 218 -5.58 12.23 15.64
CA VAL A 218 -4.76 11.91 14.49
C VAL A 218 -4.54 10.40 14.45
N VAL A 219 -4.88 9.77 13.32
CA VAL A 219 -4.77 8.32 13.13
C VAL A 219 -3.68 8.02 12.12
N LEU A 220 -2.65 7.32 12.54
CA LEU A 220 -1.66 6.68 11.68
C LEU A 220 -2.12 5.24 11.43
N ASP A 221 -2.27 4.84 10.19
CA ASP A 221 -2.74 3.49 9.83
C ASP A 221 -1.77 2.88 8.81
N VAL A 222 -1.31 1.69 9.13
CA VAL A 222 -0.51 0.85 8.24
C VAL A 222 -1.31 -0.40 7.95
N ARG A 223 -1.61 -0.64 6.68
CA ARG A 223 -2.49 -1.71 6.23
C ARG A 223 -1.86 -2.49 5.07
N TYR A 224 -1.98 -3.79 5.11
CA TYR A 224 -1.65 -4.69 4.02
C TYR A 224 -2.93 -5.31 3.45
N ASN A 225 -3.17 -5.11 2.17
CA ASN A 225 -4.31 -5.70 1.47
C ASN A 225 -3.82 -6.89 0.66
N LEU A 226 -4.30 -8.07 1.01
CA LEU A 226 -4.04 -9.33 0.33
C LEU A 226 -5.18 -9.60 -0.66
N GLY A 227 -4.94 -9.39 -1.95
CA GLY A 227 -5.90 -9.70 -3.02
C GLY A 227 -6.15 -11.20 -3.13
N LEU A 228 -7.41 -11.56 -3.30
CA LEU A 228 -7.86 -12.95 -3.42
C LEU A 228 -8.25 -13.32 -4.85
N ILE A 229 -8.74 -12.37 -5.64
CA ILE A 229 -9.23 -12.56 -7.00
C ILE A 229 -8.12 -12.19 -7.99
N ASN A 230 -8.02 -12.97 -9.07
CA ASN A 230 -7.10 -12.67 -10.17
C ASN A 230 -7.49 -11.36 -10.85
N ILE A 231 -6.50 -10.57 -11.26
CA ILE A 231 -6.71 -9.30 -11.95
C ILE A 231 -7.29 -9.53 -13.34
N MET A 232 -6.84 -10.59 -14.02
CA MET A 232 -7.31 -10.98 -15.35
C MET A 232 -8.18 -12.23 -15.26
N LYS A 233 -9.15 -12.37 -16.16
CA LYS A 233 -10.11 -13.48 -16.16
C LYS A 233 -9.46 -14.81 -16.58
N ASP A 234 -8.59 -14.76 -17.58
CA ASP A 234 -7.93 -15.94 -18.17
C ASP A 234 -6.42 -15.87 -17.88
N ASP A 235 -6.06 -15.71 -16.59
CA ASP A 235 -4.68 -15.57 -16.15
C ASP A 235 -4.13 -16.91 -15.65
N PRO A 236 -3.27 -17.58 -16.40
CA PRO A 236 -2.65 -18.85 -15.99
C PRO A 236 -1.72 -18.69 -14.78
N GLU A 237 -1.19 -17.48 -14.55
CA GLU A 237 -0.22 -17.17 -13.50
C GLU A 237 -0.84 -16.70 -12.18
N ASN A 238 -2.19 -16.60 -12.12
CA ASN A 238 -2.91 -16.19 -10.92
C ASN A 238 -2.46 -14.83 -10.35
N SER A 239 -2.35 -13.83 -11.20
CA SER A 239 -1.91 -12.49 -10.81
C SER A 239 -2.93 -11.79 -9.91
N LYS A 240 -2.52 -11.46 -8.69
CA LYS A 240 -3.35 -10.84 -7.66
C LYS A 240 -2.75 -9.53 -7.17
N ASN A 241 -3.61 -8.62 -6.74
CA ASN A 241 -3.19 -7.37 -6.14
C ASN A 241 -2.58 -7.58 -4.76
N ARG A 242 -1.52 -6.85 -4.46
CA ARG A 242 -0.95 -6.66 -3.12
C ARG A 242 -0.69 -5.18 -2.91
N LEU A 243 -1.15 -4.66 -1.77
CA LEU A 243 -1.02 -3.24 -1.51
C LEU A 243 -0.70 -2.98 -0.03
N TRP A 244 0.49 -2.44 0.23
CA TRP A 244 0.78 -1.78 1.48
C TRP A 244 0.23 -0.35 1.44
N GLN A 245 -0.49 0.05 2.48
CA GLN A 245 -1.03 1.41 2.64
C GLN A 245 -0.48 2.02 3.91
N PHE A 246 -0.03 3.26 3.79
CA PHE A 246 0.42 4.10 4.90
C PHE A 246 -0.42 5.37 4.85
N THR A 247 -1.36 5.51 5.77
CA THR A 247 -2.31 6.63 5.75
C THR A 247 -2.28 7.41 7.04
N LEU A 248 -2.51 8.72 6.90
CA LEU A 248 -2.76 9.66 7.97
C LEU A 248 -4.22 10.09 7.87
N GLY A 249 -4.93 10.04 8.99
CA GLY A 249 -6.32 10.47 9.08
C GLY A 249 -6.55 11.36 10.31
N TYR A 250 -7.71 11.98 10.33
CA TYR A 250 -8.20 12.70 11.50
C TYR A 250 -9.58 12.18 11.87
N LYS A 251 -9.76 11.74 13.11
CA LYS A 251 -10.96 11.09 13.63
C LYS A 251 -11.88 12.11 14.26
N PHE A 252 -13.06 12.26 13.71
CA PHE A 252 -14.11 13.13 14.22
C PHE A 252 -15.14 12.26 14.95
N ASN A 253 -15.43 12.58 16.20
CA ASN A 253 -16.60 12.04 16.87
C ASN A 253 -17.84 12.77 16.36
N VAL A 254 -18.77 12.05 15.75
CA VAL A 254 -19.99 12.62 15.17
C VAL A 254 -21.25 12.11 15.86
N SER A 255 -21.12 11.38 16.96
CA SER A 255 -22.24 10.78 17.71
C SER A 255 -23.30 11.82 18.11
N ASN A 256 -22.86 12.96 18.63
CA ASN A 256 -23.76 14.02 19.05
C ASN A 256 -24.53 14.70 17.90
N SER A 257 -24.07 14.50 16.64
CA SER A 257 -24.70 15.10 15.45
C SER A 257 -25.90 14.27 14.97
N PHE A 258 -26.02 13.00 15.37
CA PHE A 258 -27.08 12.08 14.96
C PHE A 258 -28.17 11.87 16.00
N TYR A 259 -28.06 12.49 17.20
CA TYR A 259 -29.16 12.50 18.12
C TYR A 259 -30.27 13.42 17.58
N PHE A 260 -31.18 12.86 16.79
CA PHE A 260 -32.48 13.50 16.57
C PHE A 260 -33.13 13.71 17.95
N LYS A 261 -33.27 14.95 18.38
CA LYS A 261 -34.09 15.27 19.55
C LYS A 261 -35.48 14.66 19.33
N LYS A 262 -35.80 13.65 20.15
CA LYS A 262 -37.15 13.17 20.30
C LYS A 262 -38.00 14.23 20.99
#